data_10b45341dcab6385bb23c81965adf5d3
#
_entry.id   10b45341dcab6385bb23c81965adf5d3
#
_cell.length_a   1.000
_cell.length_b   1.000
_cell.length_c   1.000
_cell.angle_alpha   90.00
_cell.angle_beta   90.00
_cell.angle_gamma   90.00
#
_symmetry.space_group_name_H-M   'P 1'
#
loop_
_entity.id
_entity.type
_entity.pdbx_description
1 polymer ?
#
loop_
_entity_poly.entity_id
_entity_poly.type
_entity_poly.pdbx_seq_one_letter_code
_entity_poly.pdbx_strand_id
1 'polypeptide(L)'
;MTQVYDGFVHLGFSNRNGRTISHKKYQEGNSRVSADNSDANGVPYYFLINMGGGFVEGEQYQVTIDVNKDAHALVTTQTPTYVYKCEKGQLTQQNTSITLEENSYLEYMADEVIPYLKSRYFQTSRIDMDKSAHLIYSDGVTACLLYTSPSPRDTERSR
;
A
#
# COMPACT_ATOMS: atom_id res chain seq x y z
N MET A 1 21.71 2.95 -13.23
CA MET A 1 20.74 4.05 -13.22
C MET A 1 19.84 3.86 -12.03
N THR A 2 19.75 4.83 -11.13
CA THR A 2 18.84 4.76 -9.97
C THR A 2 17.42 4.94 -10.54
N GLN A 3 16.53 4.00 -10.27
CA GLN A 3 15.13 4.13 -10.68
C GLN A 3 14.53 5.29 -9.89
N VAL A 4 13.94 6.24 -10.59
CA VAL A 4 13.27 7.39 -10.00
C VAL A 4 11.79 7.04 -9.88
N TYR A 5 11.26 7.14 -8.65
CA TYR A 5 9.84 6.94 -8.36
C TYR A 5 9.16 8.29 -8.13
N ASP A 6 7.92 8.41 -8.56
CA ASP A 6 7.07 9.56 -8.23
C ASP A 6 6.66 9.55 -6.76
N GLY A 7 6.60 8.37 -6.16
CA GLY A 7 6.45 8.18 -4.73
C GLY A 7 7.15 6.92 -4.24
N PHE A 8 7.95 7.06 -3.18
CA PHE A 8 8.64 5.94 -2.57
C PHE A 8 8.53 6.00 -1.04
N VAL A 9 8.22 4.84 -0.45
CA VAL A 9 8.25 4.62 1.01
C VAL A 9 9.09 3.40 1.31
N HIS A 10 9.94 3.52 2.34
CA HIS A 10 10.63 2.38 2.92
C HIS A 10 10.49 2.40 4.45
N LEU A 11 9.81 1.42 5.00
CA LEU A 11 9.68 1.17 6.44
C LEU A 11 10.48 -0.06 6.84
N GLY A 12 11.21 0.04 7.94
CA GLY A 12 11.93 -1.08 8.52
C GLY A 12 11.67 -1.18 10.02
N PHE A 13 11.35 -2.37 10.48
CA PHE A 13 11.01 -2.66 11.87
C PHE A 13 11.97 -3.68 12.48
N SER A 14 12.35 -3.49 13.73
CA SER A 14 13.18 -4.43 14.46
C SER A 14 12.76 -4.57 15.92
N ASN A 15 12.92 -5.75 16.47
CA ASN A 15 12.70 -5.97 17.89
C ASN A 15 13.92 -5.52 18.70
N ARG A 16 13.69 -4.71 19.73
CA ARG A 16 14.70 -4.35 20.73
C ARG A 16 14.14 -4.62 22.12
N ASN A 17 14.70 -5.62 22.79
CA ASN A 17 14.33 -5.99 24.17
C ASN A 17 12.82 -6.28 24.31
N GLY A 18 12.23 -7.00 23.36
CA GLY A 18 10.82 -7.38 23.40
C GLY A 18 9.85 -6.30 22.92
N ARG A 19 10.36 -5.16 22.43
CA ARG A 19 9.56 -4.09 21.85
C ARG A 19 9.94 -3.86 20.40
N THR A 20 8.99 -3.76 19.52
CA THR A 20 9.23 -3.35 18.13
C THR A 20 9.45 -1.84 18.03
N ILE A 21 10.45 -1.47 17.27
CA ILE A 21 10.74 -0.08 16.91
C ILE A 21 10.88 0.04 15.40
N SER A 22 10.54 1.19 14.85
CA SER A 22 10.87 1.55 13.48
C SER A 22 12.32 2.03 13.41
N HIS A 23 13.20 1.24 12.81
CA HIS A 23 14.61 1.61 12.64
C HIS A 23 14.86 2.30 11.29
N LYS A 24 13.93 2.19 10.37
CA LYS A 24 13.98 2.87 9.08
C LYS A 24 12.63 3.46 8.73
N LYS A 25 12.65 4.73 8.39
CA LYS A 25 11.50 5.48 7.87
C LYS A 25 12.00 6.42 6.78
N TYR A 26 11.77 6.05 5.54
CA TYR A 26 12.14 6.84 4.37
C TYR A 26 10.92 7.11 3.53
N GLN A 27 10.84 8.32 2.98
CA GLN A 27 9.75 8.75 2.12
C GLN A 27 10.25 9.75 1.09
N GLU A 28 9.76 9.66 -0.13
CA GLU A 28 10.16 10.52 -1.25
C GLU A 28 8.99 10.76 -2.21
N GLY A 29 9.07 11.83 -2.97
CA GLY A 29 8.09 12.19 -4.00
C GLY A 29 6.71 12.47 -3.42
N ASN A 30 5.67 11.87 -4.00
CA ASN A 30 4.27 12.04 -3.61
C ASN A 30 3.82 11.10 -2.47
N SER A 31 4.69 10.24 -1.96
CA SER A 31 4.36 9.34 -0.86
C SER A 31 4.86 9.87 0.48
N ARG A 32 4.04 9.71 1.53
CA ARG A 32 4.34 10.09 2.91
C ARG A 32 3.98 8.98 3.87
N VAL A 33 4.56 9.04 5.04
CA VAL A 33 4.29 8.14 6.16
C VAL A 33 3.91 8.96 7.37
N SER A 34 2.87 8.57 8.08
CA SER A 34 2.44 9.22 9.33
C SER A 34 3.53 9.21 10.41
N ALA A 35 3.28 9.91 11.52
CA ALA A 35 3.98 9.63 12.76
C ALA A 35 3.68 8.19 13.22
N ASP A 36 4.47 7.67 14.16
CA ASP A 36 4.17 6.41 14.81
C ASP A 36 2.93 6.57 15.70
N ASN A 37 1.93 5.73 15.44
CA ASN A 37 0.68 5.69 16.20
C ASN A 37 0.57 4.35 16.94
N SER A 38 1.66 3.94 17.62
CA SER A 38 1.71 2.68 18.35
C SER A 38 0.45 2.43 19.16
N ASP A 39 -0.05 1.20 19.10
CA ASP A 39 -1.21 0.77 19.88
C ASP A 39 -0.88 0.65 21.39
N ALA A 40 -1.89 0.28 22.18
CA ALA A 40 -1.74 0.09 23.63
C ALA A 40 -0.73 -1.02 24.01
N ASN A 41 -0.44 -1.94 23.10
CA ASN A 41 0.53 -3.03 23.27
C ASN A 41 1.94 -2.62 22.79
N GLY A 42 2.09 -1.40 22.26
CA GLY A 42 3.36 -0.88 21.75
C GLY A 42 3.74 -1.41 20.37
N VAL A 43 2.76 -1.90 19.59
CA VAL A 43 2.96 -2.27 18.19
C VAL A 43 3.00 -1.01 17.34
N PRO A 44 4.09 -0.75 16.59
CA PRO A 44 4.16 0.39 15.69
C PRO A 44 3.07 0.34 14.63
N TYR A 45 2.38 1.45 14.46
CA TYR A 45 1.29 1.60 13.52
C TYR A 45 1.51 2.81 12.61
N TYR A 46 1.56 2.60 11.32
CA TYR A 46 1.82 3.63 10.31
C TYR A 46 0.77 3.69 9.23
N PHE A 47 0.43 4.92 8.83
CA PHE A 47 -0.36 5.19 7.64
C PHE A 47 0.56 5.55 6.47
N LEU A 48 0.34 4.92 5.33
CA LEU A 48 0.85 5.35 4.04
C LEU A 48 -0.10 6.41 3.47
N ILE A 49 0.45 7.52 3.03
CA ILE A 49 -0.30 8.69 2.58
C ILE A 49 0.17 9.06 1.18
N ASN A 50 -0.75 9.09 0.23
CA ASN A 50 -0.48 9.59 -1.11
C ASN A 50 -0.91 11.05 -1.21
N MET A 51 0.06 11.92 -1.48
CA MET A 51 -0.18 13.34 -1.70
C MET A 51 -0.81 13.55 -3.08
N GLY A 52 -1.64 14.60 -3.22
CA GLY A 52 -2.25 14.92 -4.52
C GLY A 52 -3.56 14.19 -4.84
N GLY A 53 -4.09 13.40 -3.90
CA GLY A 53 -5.43 12.80 -3.99
C GLY A 53 -5.55 11.58 -4.89
N GLY A 54 -4.47 11.07 -5.47
CA GLY A 54 -4.47 9.85 -6.29
C GLY A 54 -3.31 9.77 -7.27
N PHE A 55 -3.25 8.67 -8.00
CA PHE A 55 -2.20 8.40 -8.98
C PHE A 55 -2.56 8.95 -10.36
N VAL A 56 -1.62 9.65 -10.96
CA VAL A 56 -1.74 10.22 -12.30
C VAL A 56 -1.11 9.27 -13.33
N GLU A 57 -1.52 9.42 -14.57
CA GLU A 57 -1.03 8.63 -15.69
C GLU A 57 0.51 8.62 -15.79
N GLY A 58 1.08 7.43 -15.87
CA GLY A 58 2.52 7.20 -16.04
C GLY A 58 3.35 7.25 -14.76
N GLU A 59 2.76 7.62 -13.62
CA GLU A 59 3.46 7.65 -12.34
C GLU A 59 3.85 6.24 -11.86
N GLN A 60 4.97 6.18 -11.15
CA GLN A 60 5.53 4.96 -10.58
C GLN A 60 5.72 5.09 -9.07
N TYR A 61 5.16 4.16 -8.34
CA TYR A 61 5.19 4.12 -6.89
C TYR A 61 5.86 2.85 -6.36
N GLN A 62 6.60 3.00 -5.28
CA GLN A 62 7.25 1.89 -4.60
C GLN A 62 6.97 1.96 -3.10
N VAL A 63 6.55 0.82 -2.54
CA VAL A 63 6.47 0.59 -1.09
C VAL A 63 7.41 -0.55 -0.75
N THR A 64 8.28 -0.37 0.24
CA THR A 64 9.17 -1.41 0.76
C THR A 64 8.98 -1.51 2.25
N ILE A 65 8.77 -2.73 2.76
CA ILE A 65 8.57 -2.99 4.18
C ILE A 65 9.46 -4.17 4.58
N ASP A 66 10.35 -3.94 5.53
CA ASP A 66 11.20 -4.96 6.11
C ASP A 66 10.82 -5.15 7.59
N VAL A 67 10.47 -6.35 7.98
CA VAL A 67 10.16 -6.70 9.37
C VAL A 67 11.17 -7.74 9.82
N ASN A 68 12.12 -7.30 10.64
CA ASN A 68 13.18 -8.14 11.14
C ASN A 68 12.65 -9.14 12.17
N LYS A 69 13.50 -10.10 12.50
CA LYS A 69 13.21 -11.16 13.46
C LYS A 69 12.50 -10.67 14.72
N ASP A 70 11.45 -11.40 15.14
CA ASP A 70 10.65 -11.19 16.35
C ASP A 70 10.00 -9.79 16.41
N ALA A 71 9.93 -9.04 15.32
CA ALA A 71 9.25 -7.75 15.26
C ALA A 71 7.80 -7.89 14.81
N HIS A 72 6.94 -6.99 15.29
CA HIS A 72 5.52 -6.91 14.89
C HIS A 72 5.17 -5.47 14.50
N ALA A 73 4.55 -5.26 13.35
CA ALA A 73 4.14 -3.94 12.89
C ALA A 73 2.78 -4.00 12.17
N LEU A 74 2.08 -2.85 12.19
CA LEU A 74 0.87 -2.62 11.42
C LEU A 74 1.10 -1.45 10.46
N VAL A 75 0.79 -1.67 9.19
CA VAL A 75 0.88 -0.66 8.13
C VAL A 75 -0.44 -0.66 7.35
N THR A 76 -1.03 0.50 7.20
CA THR A 76 -2.26 0.71 6.43
C THR A 76 -2.14 1.94 5.53
N THR A 77 -3.13 2.20 4.69
CA THR A 77 -3.25 3.47 3.98
C THR A 77 -4.16 4.43 4.74
N GLN A 78 -4.04 5.72 4.49
CA GLN A 78 -4.92 6.71 5.11
C GLN A 78 -6.28 6.78 4.40
N THR A 79 -6.28 6.53 3.10
CA THR A 79 -7.46 6.61 2.22
C THR A 79 -7.32 5.61 1.08
N PRO A 80 -8.43 5.23 0.42
CA PRO A 80 -8.37 4.50 -0.84
C PRO A 80 -7.48 5.17 -1.87
N THR A 81 -6.84 4.37 -2.71
CA THR A 81 -5.96 4.84 -3.77
C THR A 81 -6.77 5.09 -5.04
N TYR A 82 -6.98 6.34 -5.39
CA TYR A 82 -7.60 6.70 -6.67
C TYR A 82 -6.58 6.61 -7.80
N VAL A 83 -6.97 6.01 -8.94
CA VAL A 83 -6.15 5.99 -10.15
C VAL A 83 -6.89 6.74 -11.25
N TYR A 84 -6.36 7.89 -11.65
CA TYR A 84 -7.01 8.75 -12.62
C TYR A 84 -6.97 8.19 -14.04
N LYS A 85 -7.83 8.73 -14.90
CA LYS A 85 -7.92 8.33 -16.30
C LYS A 85 -6.58 8.48 -17.02
N CYS A 86 -6.34 7.58 -17.95
CA CYS A 86 -5.21 7.61 -18.84
C CYS A 86 -5.61 8.30 -20.15
N GLU A 87 -4.95 9.38 -20.52
CA GLU A 87 -5.20 10.13 -21.76
C GLU A 87 -4.15 9.85 -22.84
N LYS A 88 -2.90 9.63 -22.43
CA LYS A 88 -1.75 9.43 -23.32
C LYS A 88 -1.35 7.97 -23.51
N GLY A 89 -2.03 7.05 -22.83
CA GLY A 89 -1.78 5.62 -22.94
C GLY A 89 -0.65 5.10 -22.04
N GLN A 90 -0.14 5.93 -21.12
CA GLN A 90 0.93 5.52 -20.19
C GLN A 90 0.37 4.70 -19.03
N LEU A 91 1.14 3.71 -18.60
CA LEU A 91 0.77 2.82 -17.50
C LEU A 91 1.22 3.41 -16.16
N THR A 92 0.29 3.57 -15.24
CA THR A 92 0.59 3.89 -13.83
C THR A 92 0.91 2.59 -13.10
N GLN A 93 1.95 2.60 -12.28
CA GLN A 93 2.44 1.38 -11.61
C GLN A 93 2.64 1.59 -10.12
N GLN A 94 2.30 0.56 -9.34
CA GLN A 94 2.67 0.46 -7.93
C GLN A 94 3.32 -0.89 -7.68
N ASN A 95 4.50 -0.87 -7.05
CA ASN A 95 5.17 -2.06 -6.58
C ASN A 95 5.23 -2.06 -5.06
N THR A 96 4.90 -3.18 -4.45
CA THR A 96 5.04 -3.41 -3.01
C THR A 96 6.00 -4.57 -2.79
N SER A 97 7.04 -4.34 -2.00
CA SER A 97 8.01 -5.37 -1.60
C SER A 97 7.99 -5.53 -0.09
N ILE A 98 7.72 -6.74 0.39
CA ILE A 98 7.64 -7.06 1.81
C ILE A 98 8.63 -8.17 2.10
N THR A 99 9.49 -7.96 3.11
CA THR A 99 10.41 -8.96 3.64
C THR A 99 10.07 -9.24 5.10
N LEU A 100 9.85 -10.50 5.46
CA LEU A 100 9.54 -10.94 6.82
C LEU A 100 10.56 -11.97 7.28
N GLU A 101 11.34 -11.63 8.31
CA GLU A 101 12.31 -12.54 8.92
C GLU A 101 11.64 -13.51 9.92
N GLU A 102 12.43 -14.38 10.51
CA GLU A 102 12.01 -15.40 11.48
C GLU A 102 11.12 -14.81 12.61
N ASN A 103 9.97 -15.46 12.88
CA ASN A 103 8.98 -15.09 13.90
C ASN A 103 8.45 -13.64 13.78
N SER A 104 8.64 -12.97 12.66
CA SER A 104 8.09 -11.63 12.47
C SER A 104 6.60 -11.68 12.16
N TYR A 105 5.92 -10.57 12.42
CA TYR A 105 4.51 -10.44 12.12
C TYR A 105 4.21 -9.07 11.49
N LEU A 106 3.55 -9.07 10.35
CA LEU A 106 3.08 -7.85 9.68
C LEU A 106 1.59 -7.91 9.42
N GLU A 107 0.90 -6.84 9.79
CA GLU A 107 -0.45 -6.54 9.35
C GLU A 107 -0.37 -5.44 8.29
N TYR A 108 -0.45 -5.81 7.02
CA TYR A 108 -0.52 -4.87 5.90
C TYR A 108 -1.96 -4.79 5.41
N MET A 109 -2.66 -3.74 5.82
CA MET A 109 -4.10 -3.57 5.60
C MET A 109 -4.36 -2.32 4.75
N ALA A 110 -3.94 -2.37 3.49
CA ALA A 110 -4.20 -1.29 2.55
C ALA A 110 -5.70 -1.20 2.23
N ASP A 111 -6.19 0.04 2.10
CA ASP A 111 -7.50 0.29 1.51
C ASP A 111 -7.51 -0.09 0.02
N GLU A 112 -8.71 -0.18 -0.53
CA GLU A 112 -8.90 -0.54 -1.92
C GLU A 112 -8.35 0.49 -2.92
N VAL A 113 -8.05 0.01 -4.11
CA VAL A 113 -7.76 0.84 -5.28
C VAL A 113 -9.07 1.15 -6.01
N ILE A 114 -9.29 2.43 -6.32
CA ILE A 114 -10.47 2.93 -7.03
C ILE A 114 -10.06 3.46 -8.40
N PRO A 115 -10.09 2.62 -9.46
CA PRO A 115 -9.73 3.05 -10.79
C PRO A 115 -10.86 3.87 -11.44
N TYR A 116 -10.51 5.04 -11.97
CA TYR A 116 -11.43 5.85 -12.78
C TYR A 116 -11.59 5.26 -14.19
N LEU A 117 -12.67 5.66 -14.85
CA LEU A 117 -12.92 5.27 -16.24
C LEU A 117 -11.69 5.55 -17.12
N LYS A 118 -11.30 4.54 -17.92
CA LYS A 118 -10.11 4.58 -18.79
C LYS A 118 -8.76 4.72 -18.05
N SER A 119 -8.70 4.47 -16.76
CA SER A 119 -7.42 4.35 -16.08
C SER A 119 -6.63 3.13 -16.60
N ARG A 120 -5.32 3.20 -16.54
CA ARG A 120 -4.40 2.08 -16.82
C ARG A 120 -3.47 1.90 -15.64
N TYR A 121 -3.68 0.86 -14.88
CA TYR A 121 -2.98 0.60 -13.63
C TYR A 121 -2.45 -0.82 -13.58
N PHE A 122 -1.25 -0.96 -13.06
CA PHE A 122 -0.64 -2.25 -12.80
C PHE A 122 -0.02 -2.26 -11.42
N GLN A 123 -0.43 -3.21 -10.60
CA GLN A 123 0.07 -3.40 -9.25
C GLN A 123 0.76 -4.73 -9.14
N THR A 124 1.92 -4.74 -8.45
CA THR A 124 2.61 -5.97 -8.07
C THR A 124 2.91 -5.94 -6.58
N SER A 125 2.78 -7.11 -5.96
CA SER A 125 3.21 -7.32 -4.59
C SER A 125 4.14 -8.53 -4.55
N ARG A 126 5.36 -8.31 -4.07
CA ARG A 126 6.33 -9.35 -3.82
C ARG A 126 6.52 -9.53 -2.33
N ILE A 127 6.31 -10.75 -1.86
CA ILE A 127 6.41 -11.10 -0.45
C ILE A 127 7.44 -12.21 -0.31
N ASP A 128 8.53 -11.90 0.37
CA ASP A 128 9.57 -12.86 0.75
C ASP A 128 9.48 -13.03 2.28
N MET A 129 9.13 -14.24 2.76
CA MET A 129 8.92 -14.45 4.18
C MET A 129 9.51 -15.76 4.68
N ASP A 130 10.04 -15.73 5.91
CA ASP A 130 10.45 -16.93 6.61
C ASP A 130 9.24 -17.82 6.91
N LYS A 131 9.46 -19.12 7.03
CA LYS A 131 8.42 -20.12 7.32
C LYS A 131 7.70 -19.92 8.66
N SER A 132 8.36 -19.25 9.61
CA SER A 132 7.81 -18.94 10.94
C SER A 132 7.20 -17.54 11.02
N ALA A 133 7.30 -16.74 9.95
CA ALA A 133 6.72 -15.42 9.90
C ALA A 133 5.20 -15.47 9.67
N HIS A 134 4.51 -14.45 10.11
CA HIS A 134 3.06 -14.29 9.94
C HIS A 134 2.75 -13.00 9.18
N LEU A 135 1.79 -13.08 8.27
CA LEU A 135 1.32 -11.95 7.50
C LEU A 135 -0.21 -11.94 7.41
N ILE A 136 -0.80 -10.80 7.75
CA ILE A 136 -2.14 -10.44 7.31
C ILE A 136 -1.96 -9.43 6.18
N TYR A 137 -2.49 -9.74 5.01
CA TYR A 137 -2.39 -8.91 3.82
C TYR A 137 -3.78 -8.63 3.27
N SER A 138 -4.13 -7.35 3.16
CA SER A 138 -5.36 -6.89 2.52
C SER A 138 -5.02 -6.14 1.24
N ASP A 139 -5.70 -6.49 0.17
CA ASP A 139 -5.61 -5.84 -1.14
C ASP A 139 -6.95 -5.96 -1.85
N GLY A 140 -7.36 -4.93 -2.55
CA GLY A 140 -8.64 -4.92 -3.22
C GLY A 140 -8.76 -3.85 -4.28
N VAL A 141 -9.65 -4.09 -5.23
CA VAL A 141 -10.04 -3.12 -6.25
C VAL A 141 -11.54 -2.94 -6.18
N THR A 142 -11.98 -1.71 -6.02
CA THR A 142 -13.40 -1.36 -6.03
C THR A 142 -13.82 -0.77 -7.37
N ALA A 143 -14.81 -1.38 -8.02
CA ALA A 143 -15.47 -0.84 -9.21
C ALA A 143 -16.48 0.27 -8.82
N CYS A 144 -16.12 1.16 -7.90
CA CYS A 144 -17.04 2.08 -7.23
C CYS A 144 -17.61 3.18 -8.13
N LEU A 145 -16.97 3.49 -9.23
CA LEU A 145 -17.55 4.43 -10.19
C LEU A 145 -18.45 3.67 -11.16
N LEU A 146 -19.63 3.44 -10.71
CA LEU A 146 -20.77 2.64 -11.21
C LEU A 146 -21.10 2.73 -12.70
N TYR A 147 -20.44 3.56 -13.45
CA TYR A 147 -20.69 3.71 -14.89
C TYR A 147 -19.91 2.72 -15.77
N THR A 148 -19.08 1.87 -15.19
CA THR A 148 -18.27 0.89 -15.95
C THR A 148 -18.76 -0.55 -15.82
N SER A 149 -19.62 -0.85 -14.83
CA SER A 149 -20.24 -2.16 -14.65
C SER A 149 -21.65 -1.95 -14.12
N PRO A 150 -22.67 -1.93 -14.98
CA PRO A 150 -24.03 -1.84 -14.49
C PRO A 150 -24.32 -3.02 -13.57
N SER A 151 -24.70 -2.74 -12.32
CA SER A 151 -25.14 -3.80 -11.42
C SER A 151 -26.47 -4.38 -11.94
N PRO A 152 -26.81 -5.63 -11.63
CA PRO A 152 -28.13 -6.20 -11.99
C PRO A 152 -29.31 -5.36 -11.50
N ARG A 153 -29.13 -4.52 -10.47
CA ARG A 153 -30.16 -3.60 -9.96
C ARG A 153 -30.35 -2.35 -10.80
N ASP A 154 -29.34 -1.94 -11.58
CA ASP A 154 -29.42 -0.74 -12.41
C ASP A 154 -30.21 -0.98 -13.69
N THR A 155 -30.32 -2.22 -14.15
CA THR A 155 -31.12 -2.62 -15.29
C THR A 155 -32.64 -2.69 -14.97
N GLU A 156 -33.02 -2.81 -13.70
CA GLU A 156 -34.41 -2.83 -13.29
C GLU A 156 -35.04 -1.43 -13.15
N ARG A 157 -34.25 -0.37 -13.00
CA ARG A 157 -34.71 1.01 -12.84
C ARG A 157 -34.95 1.77 -14.16
N SER A 158 -34.60 1.20 -15.29
CA SER A 158 -34.74 1.81 -16.61
C SER A 158 -35.86 1.21 -17.45
N ARG A 159 -36.88 0.59 -16.82
CA ARG A 159 -38.12 0.14 -17.46
C ARG A 159 -39.31 0.89 -16.92
#